data_6861015687aedcaf90e046e922533138
#
_entry.id   6861015687aedcaf90e046e922533138
#
_cell.length_a   1.000
_cell.length_b   1.000
_cell.length_c   1.000
_cell.angle_alpha   90.00
_cell.angle_beta   90.00
_cell.angle_gamma   90.00
#
_symmetry.space_group_name_H-M   'P 1'
#
loop_
_entity.id
_entity.type
_entity.pdbx_description
1 polymer ?
#
loop_
_entity_poly.entity_id
_entity_poly.type
_entity_poly.pdbx_seq_one_letter_code
_entity_poly.pdbx_strand_id
1 'polypeptide(L)'
;MIKNGKYKDLWCVADFETTTEKFYNEHGYSKVWLWAISNSEGETIAIGEDIEDFIAYCTNNLKNYVIFFHNLKFDGSYILSYILSKNTPFKDKIGSRDNACFNTLIGDMGQYYQITYHPRSEVTYYFQDSLKLLPFKVEKIAKDFGLPILKLNIDYDDYTVNEQTKEYIKHDVEIVAMALKQIKALGMLKMTTASCAYELYSQTNPFMYDYFPLLDVEFLEKYRLAYRGGRSQVNPMYQDRIIFNVRRYDINSMYPHIMRNLPLPIGKPIKQDRIGLREFELYEVDIQFKLKEGHLPTLLKKNVVFGDGSYYIETEGLERMCLSNIDYELLLRHYDVEIIQFIEIWGFKTMTGLFTRYIDYWYKIKQEHKGAWRIVAKLMLNALYGKFGSRCKGKGKIPVLNEDGVLSHEYSEEVDMKRYYLPVAIAIVSHAHKLIDDAIISTGIGNFVYCDTDSVHTLGEIGEEMVDQVELGKFKLEGTELKSRYVRQKTYVYTELENDELIYTITCAGMTDEIKNWCIATYKEGIFDVFTEGFKVSDMKLMPTMVKGGIILTKTSFEIRVRGE
;
A
#
# COMPACT_ATOMS: atom_id res chain seq x y z
N MET A 1 10.57 -22.36 -8.37
CA MET A 1 11.11 -21.56 -9.50
C MET A 1 10.82 -22.34 -10.77
N ILE A 2 9.81 -21.94 -11.54
CA ILE A 2 9.48 -22.59 -12.80
C ILE A 2 10.49 -22.11 -13.83
N LYS A 3 11.49 -22.93 -14.08
CA LYS A 3 12.41 -22.76 -15.20
C LYS A 3 11.64 -23.07 -16.48
N ASN A 4 11.61 -22.16 -17.40
CA ASN A 4 11.01 -22.17 -18.73
C ASN A 4 9.58 -21.63 -18.80
N GLY A 5 9.45 -20.36 -19.08
CA GLY A 5 8.45 -19.60 -19.83
C GLY A 5 6.97 -20.03 -19.93
N LYS A 6 6.65 -21.28 -19.69
CA LYS A 6 5.32 -21.86 -19.92
C LYS A 6 4.20 -21.40 -18.98
N TYR A 7 4.51 -20.93 -17.78
CA TYR A 7 3.49 -20.43 -16.83
C TYR A 7 3.02 -19.00 -17.11
N LYS A 8 3.78 -18.24 -17.88
CA LYS A 8 3.40 -16.85 -18.18
C LYS A 8 2.16 -16.75 -19.07
N ASP A 9 1.84 -17.81 -19.77
CA ASP A 9 0.81 -17.84 -20.79
C ASP A 9 -0.48 -18.55 -20.34
N LEU A 10 -0.45 -19.32 -19.24
CA LEU A 10 -1.61 -20.06 -18.72
C LEU A 10 -2.15 -19.37 -17.46
N TRP A 11 -3.06 -18.44 -17.66
CA TRP A 11 -3.75 -17.77 -16.56
C TRP A 11 -5.21 -17.49 -16.92
N CYS A 12 -6.01 -17.34 -15.88
CA CYS A 12 -7.41 -16.98 -15.95
C CYS A 12 -7.78 -16.10 -14.75
N VAL A 13 -8.98 -15.58 -14.73
CA VAL A 13 -9.55 -14.81 -13.62
C VAL A 13 -10.77 -15.54 -13.09
N ALA A 14 -10.91 -15.60 -11.80
CA ALA A 14 -12.10 -16.14 -11.14
C ALA A 14 -12.63 -15.14 -10.10
N ASP A 15 -13.91 -15.27 -9.79
CA ASP A 15 -14.60 -14.51 -8.77
C ASP A 15 -15.69 -15.35 -8.11
N PHE A 16 -16.04 -15.05 -6.85
CA PHE A 16 -17.07 -15.72 -6.08
C PHE A 16 -18.14 -14.75 -5.62
N GLU A 17 -19.39 -15.14 -5.80
CA GLU A 17 -20.50 -14.57 -5.06
C GLU A 17 -20.75 -15.41 -3.81
N THR A 18 -20.85 -14.74 -2.67
CA THR A 18 -20.88 -15.38 -1.35
C THR A 18 -22.07 -14.91 -0.54
N THR A 19 -22.47 -15.72 0.42
CA THR A 19 -23.59 -15.36 1.30
C THR A 19 -23.21 -14.24 2.27
N THR A 20 -24.19 -13.41 2.60
CA THR A 20 -24.05 -12.20 3.44
C THR A 20 -24.21 -12.50 4.94
N GLU A 21 -24.09 -11.45 5.77
CA GLU A 21 -24.34 -11.49 7.21
C GLU A 21 -25.75 -11.99 7.55
N LYS A 22 -26.75 -11.65 6.75
CA LYS A 22 -28.13 -12.11 6.89
C LYS A 22 -28.21 -13.64 6.85
N PHE A 23 -27.64 -14.25 5.82
CA PHE A 23 -27.60 -15.71 5.69
C PHE A 23 -26.85 -16.37 6.86
N TYR A 24 -25.70 -15.78 7.24
CA TYR A 24 -24.91 -16.29 8.35
C TYR A 24 -25.69 -16.30 9.67
N ASN A 25 -26.43 -15.24 9.96
CA ASN A 25 -27.25 -15.13 11.18
C ASN A 25 -28.35 -16.18 11.23
N GLU A 26 -28.85 -16.65 10.10
CA GLU A 26 -29.90 -17.69 10.03
C GLU A 26 -29.31 -19.11 10.07
N HIS A 27 -28.12 -19.33 9.51
CA HIS A 27 -27.57 -20.67 9.25
C HIS A 27 -26.29 -21.01 10.02
N GLY A 28 -25.56 -20.02 10.55
CA GLY A 28 -24.33 -20.20 11.32
C GLY A 28 -23.08 -20.50 10.47
N TYR A 29 -23.15 -20.36 9.16
CA TYR A 29 -22.02 -20.51 8.24
C TYR A 29 -22.19 -19.64 7.00
N SER A 30 -21.10 -19.42 6.26
CA SER A 30 -21.12 -18.77 4.95
C SER A 30 -20.67 -19.72 3.85
N LYS A 31 -21.09 -19.48 2.61
CA LYS A 31 -20.74 -20.31 1.45
C LYS A 31 -20.63 -19.48 0.17
N VAL A 32 -19.93 -20.04 -0.81
CA VAL A 32 -20.01 -19.62 -2.21
C VAL A 32 -21.32 -20.16 -2.77
N TRP A 33 -22.07 -19.32 -3.49
CA TRP A 33 -23.33 -19.74 -4.12
C TRP A 33 -23.31 -19.53 -5.66
N LEU A 34 -22.32 -18.75 -6.15
CA LEU A 34 -22.08 -18.59 -7.58
C LEU A 34 -20.59 -18.31 -7.80
N TRP A 35 -20.02 -18.84 -8.88
CA TRP A 35 -18.66 -18.54 -9.29
C TRP A 35 -18.56 -18.44 -10.81
N ALA A 36 -17.59 -17.67 -11.30
CA ALA A 36 -17.25 -17.61 -12.71
C ALA A 36 -15.74 -17.63 -12.93
N ILE A 37 -15.35 -18.10 -14.13
CA ILE A 37 -13.97 -18.06 -14.61
C ILE A 37 -13.95 -17.47 -16.01
N SER A 38 -13.06 -16.49 -16.23
CA SER A 38 -12.76 -15.90 -17.53
C SER A 38 -11.35 -16.29 -17.98
N ASN A 39 -11.16 -16.57 -19.26
CA ASN A 39 -9.84 -16.84 -19.85
C ASN A 39 -8.99 -15.54 -19.93
N SER A 40 -7.76 -15.66 -20.39
CA SER A 40 -6.82 -14.55 -20.55
C SER A 40 -7.23 -13.53 -21.63
N GLU A 41 -8.20 -13.87 -22.47
CA GLU A 41 -8.73 -12.97 -23.50
C GLU A 41 -9.90 -12.09 -22.99
N GLY A 42 -10.44 -12.41 -21.81
CA GLY A 42 -11.58 -11.71 -21.22
C GLY A 42 -12.92 -12.35 -21.61
N GLU A 43 -12.94 -13.65 -21.91
CA GLU A 43 -14.14 -14.40 -22.23
C GLU A 43 -14.45 -15.37 -21.10
N THR A 44 -15.68 -15.35 -20.59
CA THR A 44 -16.12 -16.30 -19.57
C THR A 44 -16.18 -17.71 -20.14
N ILE A 45 -15.49 -18.64 -19.49
CA ILE A 45 -15.34 -20.05 -19.93
C ILE A 45 -16.08 -21.05 -19.04
N ALA A 46 -16.44 -20.64 -17.82
CA ALA A 46 -17.22 -21.49 -16.91
C ALA A 46 -17.96 -20.64 -15.87
N ILE A 47 -19.11 -21.12 -15.44
CA ILE A 47 -19.92 -20.61 -14.33
C ILE A 47 -20.48 -21.82 -13.58
N GLY A 48 -20.52 -21.76 -12.26
CA GLY A 48 -21.07 -22.82 -11.39
C GLY A 48 -21.53 -22.26 -10.05
N GLU A 49 -21.97 -23.13 -9.13
CA GLU A 49 -22.79 -22.71 -7.98
C GLU A 49 -22.10 -22.85 -6.62
N ASP A 50 -21.13 -23.74 -6.44
CA ASP A 50 -20.52 -23.98 -5.13
C ASP A 50 -18.99 -24.18 -5.20
N ILE A 51 -18.36 -24.19 -4.05
CA ILE A 51 -16.90 -24.30 -3.95
C ILE A 51 -16.38 -25.69 -4.38
N GLU A 52 -17.14 -26.74 -4.15
CA GLU A 52 -16.81 -28.11 -4.57
C GLU A 52 -16.74 -28.20 -6.08
N ASP A 53 -17.74 -27.65 -6.77
CA ASP A 53 -17.82 -27.59 -8.22
C ASP A 53 -16.69 -26.74 -8.81
N PHE A 54 -16.40 -25.58 -8.21
CA PHE A 54 -15.25 -24.75 -8.59
C PHE A 54 -13.92 -25.50 -8.52
N ILE A 55 -13.64 -26.17 -7.40
CA ILE A 55 -12.40 -26.94 -7.20
C ILE A 55 -12.34 -28.14 -8.16
N ALA A 56 -13.46 -28.81 -8.39
CA ALA A 56 -13.56 -29.92 -9.37
C ALA A 56 -13.26 -29.41 -10.79
N TYR A 57 -13.84 -28.28 -11.19
CA TYR A 57 -13.57 -27.66 -12.49
C TYR A 57 -12.08 -27.32 -12.65
N CYS A 58 -11.47 -26.63 -11.65
CA CYS A 58 -10.04 -26.30 -11.66
C CYS A 58 -9.17 -27.55 -11.78
N THR A 59 -9.49 -28.60 -11.01
CA THR A 59 -8.71 -29.86 -10.97
C THR A 59 -8.73 -30.58 -12.32
N ASN A 60 -9.83 -30.51 -13.04
CA ASN A 60 -10.00 -31.21 -14.32
C ASN A 60 -9.52 -30.39 -15.53
N ASN A 61 -9.63 -29.06 -15.48
CA ASN A 61 -9.45 -28.20 -16.66
C ASN A 61 -8.26 -27.23 -16.57
N LEU A 62 -7.81 -26.85 -15.35
CA LEU A 62 -6.86 -25.75 -15.16
C LEU A 62 -5.51 -26.22 -14.55
N LYS A 63 -5.01 -27.36 -15.02
CA LYS A 63 -3.71 -27.88 -14.57
C LYS A 63 -2.58 -26.85 -14.83
N ASN A 64 -1.87 -26.48 -13.77
CA ASN A 64 -0.74 -25.55 -13.80
C ASN A 64 -1.10 -24.10 -14.20
N TYR A 65 -2.35 -23.69 -14.02
CA TYR A 65 -2.79 -22.32 -14.24
C TYR A 65 -2.47 -21.42 -13.05
N VAL A 66 -2.28 -20.14 -13.35
CA VAL A 66 -2.43 -19.05 -12.40
C VAL A 66 -3.87 -18.53 -12.49
N ILE A 67 -4.59 -18.59 -11.38
CA ILE A 67 -5.98 -18.16 -11.27
C ILE A 67 -6.00 -16.88 -10.43
N PHE A 68 -6.31 -15.77 -11.07
CA PHE A 68 -6.37 -14.47 -10.38
C PHE A 68 -7.74 -14.25 -9.77
N PHE A 69 -7.74 -13.81 -8.51
CA PHE A 69 -8.89 -13.21 -7.84
C PHE A 69 -8.61 -11.75 -7.56
N HIS A 70 -9.64 -10.91 -7.58
CA HIS A 70 -9.49 -9.50 -7.24
C HIS A 70 -9.80 -9.27 -5.76
N ASN A 71 -8.78 -9.13 -4.92
CA ASN A 71 -8.81 -9.20 -3.46
C ASN A 71 -8.88 -10.65 -2.93
N LEU A 72 -7.91 -11.46 -3.32
CA LEU A 72 -7.79 -12.89 -2.93
C LEU A 72 -8.02 -13.16 -1.43
N LYS A 73 -7.80 -12.17 -0.54
CA LYS A 73 -8.08 -12.38 0.89
C LYS A 73 -9.54 -12.74 1.14
N PHE A 74 -10.47 -12.19 0.37
CA PHE A 74 -11.89 -12.49 0.49
C PHE A 74 -12.20 -13.90 -0.03
N ASP A 75 -12.02 -14.14 -1.31
CA ASP A 75 -12.33 -15.40 -1.97
C ASP A 75 -11.44 -16.54 -1.49
N GLY A 76 -10.16 -16.25 -1.28
CA GLY A 76 -9.16 -17.19 -0.76
C GLY A 76 -9.49 -17.72 0.63
N SER A 77 -10.31 -17.01 1.42
CA SER A 77 -10.78 -17.49 2.71
C SER A 77 -11.75 -18.67 2.56
N TYR A 78 -12.60 -18.68 1.54
CA TYR A 78 -13.46 -19.81 1.19
C TYR A 78 -12.65 -21.00 0.65
N ILE A 79 -11.67 -20.72 -0.21
CA ILE A 79 -10.75 -21.74 -0.75
C ILE A 79 -9.98 -22.43 0.39
N LEU A 80 -9.41 -21.64 1.31
CA LEU A 80 -8.67 -22.18 2.46
C LEU A 80 -9.58 -22.94 3.42
N SER A 81 -10.78 -22.43 3.70
CA SER A 81 -11.76 -23.13 4.53
C SER A 81 -12.11 -24.50 3.92
N TYR A 82 -12.32 -24.57 2.60
CA TYR A 82 -12.56 -25.82 1.89
C TYR A 82 -11.36 -26.77 1.97
N ILE A 83 -10.15 -26.32 1.64
CA ILE A 83 -8.93 -27.14 1.63
C ILE A 83 -8.68 -27.73 3.03
N LEU A 84 -8.79 -26.91 4.06
CA LEU A 84 -8.56 -27.32 5.45
C LEU A 84 -9.66 -28.26 5.97
N SER A 85 -10.92 -28.07 5.56
CA SER A 85 -12.03 -28.97 5.90
C SER A 85 -11.86 -30.40 5.37
N LYS A 86 -11.05 -30.56 4.31
CA LYS A 86 -10.67 -31.87 3.76
C LYS A 86 -9.40 -32.45 4.42
N ASN A 87 -8.92 -31.84 5.52
CA ASN A 87 -7.68 -32.21 6.22
C ASN A 87 -6.45 -32.23 5.31
N THR A 88 -6.41 -31.35 4.33
CA THR A 88 -5.27 -31.22 3.39
C THR A 88 -4.06 -30.64 4.14
N PRO A 89 -2.87 -31.30 4.12
CA PRO A 89 -1.72 -30.82 4.86
C PRO A 89 -1.05 -29.61 4.19
N PHE A 90 -0.57 -28.70 5.03
CA PHE A 90 0.34 -27.63 4.60
C PHE A 90 1.74 -28.18 4.33
N LYS A 91 2.40 -27.68 3.27
CA LYS A 91 3.80 -27.99 2.94
C LYS A 91 4.55 -26.75 2.49
N ASP A 92 5.72 -26.50 3.03
CA ASP A 92 6.59 -25.38 2.60
C ASP A 92 7.04 -25.51 1.14
N LYS A 93 7.25 -26.73 0.69
CA LYS A 93 7.62 -27.03 -0.71
C LYS A 93 6.75 -28.15 -1.24
N ILE A 94 6.13 -27.90 -2.37
CA ILE A 94 5.26 -28.85 -3.05
C ILE A 94 6.02 -29.47 -4.23
N GLY A 95 6.13 -30.80 -4.25
CA GLY A 95 6.64 -31.57 -5.36
C GLY A 95 5.53 -32.02 -6.30
N SER A 96 5.84 -32.21 -7.59
CA SER A 96 4.83 -32.63 -8.59
C SER A 96 4.19 -33.98 -8.33
N ARG A 97 4.87 -34.86 -7.57
CA ARG A 97 4.39 -36.20 -7.21
C ARG A 97 3.84 -36.30 -5.78
N ASP A 98 3.68 -35.20 -5.10
CA ASP A 98 3.08 -35.18 -3.77
C ASP A 98 1.63 -35.66 -3.80
N ASN A 99 1.15 -36.15 -2.66
CA ASN A 99 -0.27 -36.30 -2.40
C ASN A 99 -0.89 -34.90 -2.22
N ALA A 100 -2.22 -34.85 -2.05
CA ALA A 100 -2.93 -33.62 -1.82
C ALA A 100 -2.26 -32.78 -0.72
N CYS A 101 -1.91 -31.54 -1.04
CA CYS A 101 -1.28 -30.60 -0.12
C CYS A 101 -1.46 -29.15 -0.60
N PHE A 102 -1.17 -28.20 0.25
CA PHE A 102 -1.22 -26.79 -0.10
C PHE A 102 -0.09 -25.99 0.54
N ASN A 103 0.12 -24.79 0.01
CA ASN A 103 1.05 -23.79 0.53
C ASN A 103 0.44 -22.40 0.39
N THR A 104 0.89 -21.47 1.21
CA THR A 104 0.43 -20.07 1.11
C THR A 104 1.58 -19.08 1.18
N LEU A 105 1.42 -17.96 0.50
CA LEU A 105 2.23 -16.76 0.68
C LEU A 105 1.33 -15.66 1.25
N ILE A 106 1.21 -15.68 2.58
CA ILE A 106 0.45 -14.68 3.36
C ILE A 106 1.45 -13.95 4.25
N GLY A 107 1.53 -12.63 4.10
CA GLY A 107 2.41 -11.78 4.91
C GLY A 107 1.98 -11.70 6.38
N ASP A 108 2.89 -11.28 7.25
CA ASP A 108 2.69 -11.10 8.69
C ASP A 108 1.50 -10.16 9.02
N MET A 109 1.28 -9.15 8.18
CA MET A 109 0.14 -8.23 8.30
C MET A 109 -1.15 -8.76 7.65
N GLY A 110 -1.18 -10.04 7.24
CA GLY A 110 -2.36 -10.67 6.66
C GLY A 110 -2.66 -10.29 5.20
N GLN A 111 -1.65 -9.85 4.45
CA GLN A 111 -1.77 -9.68 3.00
C GLN A 111 -1.67 -11.04 2.31
N TYR A 112 -2.67 -11.39 1.55
CA TYR A 112 -2.66 -12.57 0.70
C TYR A 112 -1.98 -12.23 -0.62
N TYR A 113 -0.99 -13.03 -1.01
CA TYR A 113 -0.31 -12.94 -2.30
C TYR A 113 -0.61 -14.15 -3.18
N GLN A 114 -0.57 -15.35 -2.58
CA GLN A 114 -0.80 -16.59 -3.30
C GLN A 114 -1.26 -17.70 -2.36
N ILE A 115 -2.17 -18.54 -2.85
CA ILE A 115 -2.49 -19.87 -2.34
C ILE A 115 -2.10 -20.85 -3.43
N THR A 116 -1.25 -21.81 -3.11
CA THR A 116 -0.89 -22.91 -4.02
C THR A 116 -1.63 -24.15 -3.56
N TYR A 117 -2.41 -24.75 -4.43
CA TYR A 117 -3.12 -25.98 -4.14
C TYR A 117 -2.72 -27.09 -5.09
N HIS A 118 -2.39 -28.24 -4.53
CA HIS A 118 -1.99 -29.47 -5.23
C HIS A 118 -2.98 -30.58 -4.81
N PRO A 119 -4.11 -30.73 -5.52
CA PRO A 119 -5.15 -31.68 -5.12
C PRO A 119 -4.76 -33.15 -5.34
N ARG A 120 -3.85 -33.40 -6.30
CA ARG A 120 -3.34 -34.74 -6.64
C ARG A 120 -2.04 -34.64 -7.44
N SER A 121 -1.33 -35.73 -7.56
CA SER A 121 -0.10 -35.84 -8.37
C SER A 121 -0.26 -35.20 -9.76
N GLU A 122 0.75 -34.44 -10.19
CA GLU A 122 0.86 -33.77 -11.48
C GLU A 122 -0.15 -32.63 -11.71
N VAL A 123 -0.99 -32.28 -10.73
CA VAL A 123 -1.95 -31.15 -10.81
C VAL A 123 -1.63 -30.12 -9.75
N THR A 124 -1.26 -28.93 -10.16
CA THR A 124 -1.06 -27.78 -9.26
C THR A 124 -1.66 -26.55 -9.89
N TYR A 125 -2.29 -25.69 -9.11
CA TYR A 125 -2.70 -24.38 -9.54
C TYR A 125 -2.47 -23.34 -8.45
N TYR A 126 -2.39 -22.08 -8.88
CA TYR A 126 -1.92 -20.97 -8.07
C TYR A 126 -2.98 -19.87 -8.06
N PHE A 127 -3.66 -19.69 -6.95
CA PHE A 127 -4.56 -18.55 -6.76
C PHE A 127 -3.72 -17.33 -6.38
N GLN A 128 -3.81 -16.25 -7.17
CA GLN A 128 -3.04 -15.03 -6.95
C GLN A 128 -3.94 -13.80 -6.84
N ASP A 129 -3.48 -12.80 -6.10
CA ASP A 129 -4.20 -11.54 -5.88
C ASP A 129 -3.91 -10.53 -6.98
N SER A 130 -4.88 -10.28 -7.87
CA SER A 130 -4.78 -9.25 -8.91
C SER A 130 -4.79 -7.82 -8.34
N LEU A 131 -5.32 -7.61 -7.13
CA LEU A 131 -5.28 -6.30 -6.45
C LEU A 131 -3.83 -5.82 -6.18
N LYS A 132 -2.85 -6.74 -6.13
CA LYS A 132 -1.42 -6.40 -6.01
C LYS A 132 -0.82 -5.82 -7.30
N LEU A 133 -1.53 -5.97 -8.42
CA LEU A 133 -1.18 -5.39 -9.72
C LEU A 133 -2.10 -4.23 -10.11
N LEU A 134 -3.38 -4.34 -9.77
CA LEU A 134 -4.46 -3.40 -10.06
C LEU A 134 -5.11 -2.94 -8.74
N PRO A 135 -4.52 -2.01 -7.98
CA PRO A 135 -5.01 -1.61 -6.65
C PRO A 135 -6.21 -0.65 -6.74
N PHE A 136 -7.26 -1.05 -7.46
CA PHE A 136 -8.47 -0.26 -7.72
C PHE A 136 -9.71 -1.15 -7.60
N LYS A 137 -10.87 -0.55 -7.32
CA LYS A 137 -12.16 -1.24 -7.40
C LYS A 137 -12.46 -1.66 -8.84
N VAL A 138 -13.15 -2.78 -9.06
CA VAL A 138 -13.50 -3.32 -10.39
C VAL A 138 -14.22 -2.27 -11.24
N GLU A 139 -15.17 -1.53 -10.67
CA GLU A 139 -15.86 -0.43 -11.36
C GLU A 139 -14.90 0.64 -11.89
N LYS A 140 -13.90 1.02 -11.06
CA LYS A 140 -12.88 1.99 -11.45
C LYS A 140 -11.95 1.44 -12.53
N ILE A 141 -11.60 0.15 -12.46
CA ILE A 141 -10.81 -0.53 -13.50
C ILE A 141 -11.53 -0.43 -14.85
N ALA A 142 -12.82 -0.77 -14.91
CA ALA A 142 -13.59 -0.70 -16.15
C ALA A 142 -13.55 0.69 -16.80
N LYS A 143 -13.76 1.74 -15.99
CA LYS A 143 -13.74 3.15 -16.46
C LYS A 143 -12.35 3.60 -16.88
N ASP A 144 -11.36 3.41 -16.02
CA ASP A 144 -10.01 3.95 -16.21
C ASP A 144 -9.26 3.25 -17.35
N PHE A 145 -9.56 1.97 -17.60
CA PHE A 145 -8.98 1.20 -18.71
C PHE A 145 -9.77 1.32 -20.01
N GLY A 146 -10.90 2.03 -20.00
CA GLY A 146 -11.76 2.22 -21.17
C GLY A 146 -12.31 0.90 -21.71
N LEU A 147 -12.73 -0.01 -20.81
CA LEU A 147 -13.23 -1.32 -21.21
C LEU A 147 -14.64 -1.22 -21.80
N PRO A 148 -15.00 -2.13 -22.71
CA PRO A 148 -16.31 -2.09 -23.37
C PRO A 148 -17.47 -2.50 -22.45
N ILE A 149 -17.18 -3.06 -21.28
CA ILE A 149 -18.15 -3.52 -20.29
C ILE A 149 -17.93 -2.79 -18.95
N LEU A 150 -19.02 -2.60 -18.22
CA LEU A 150 -19.01 -1.95 -16.90
C LEU A 150 -19.50 -2.93 -15.84
N LYS A 151 -19.10 -2.69 -14.58
CA LYS A 151 -19.62 -3.45 -13.43
C LYS A 151 -21.12 -3.22 -13.30
N LEU A 152 -21.86 -4.30 -13.12
CA LEU A 152 -23.30 -4.30 -12.86
C LEU A 152 -23.56 -4.22 -11.34
N ASN A 153 -24.83 -4.16 -10.94
CA ASN A 153 -25.27 -4.23 -9.55
C ASN A 153 -26.32 -5.33 -9.39
N ILE A 154 -26.28 -6.03 -8.26
CA ILE A 154 -27.26 -7.04 -7.87
C ILE A 154 -27.76 -6.79 -6.45
N ASP A 155 -28.84 -7.47 -6.06
CA ASP A 155 -29.20 -7.63 -4.67
C ASP A 155 -28.33 -8.73 -4.06
N TYR A 156 -27.44 -8.37 -3.13
CA TYR A 156 -26.51 -9.31 -2.49
C TYR A 156 -27.20 -10.29 -1.51
N ASP A 157 -28.47 -10.08 -1.15
CA ASP A 157 -29.25 -10.96 -0.31
C ASP A 157 -30.16 -11.92 -1.12
N ASP A 158 -30.15 -11.81 -2.46
CA ASP A 158 -30.81 -12.76 -3.37
C ASP A 158 -29.76 -13.77 -3.91
N TYR A 159 -29.81 -14.99 -3.42
CA TYR A 159 -28.90 -16.08 -3.81
C TYR A 159 -29.45 -16.92 -4.99
N THR A 160 -30.35 -16.35 -5.76
CA THR A 160 -30.96 -17.04 -6.91
C THR A 160 -30.02 -17.02 -8.12
N VAL A 161 -29.68 -18.22 -8.62
CA VAL A 161 -28.91 -18.35 -9.85
C VAL A 161 -29.84 -18.13 -11.05
N ASN A 162 -29.73 -17.00 -11.69
CA ASN A 162 -30.51 -16.60 -12.88
C ASN A 162 -29.61 -15.88 -13.88
N GLU A 163 -30.17 -15.49 -15.02
CA GLU A 163 -29.38 -14.83 -16.08
C GLU A 163 -28.79 -13.47 -15.62
N GLN A 164 -29.48 -12.73 -14.75
CA GLN A 164 -29.00 -11.45 -14.24
C GLN A 164 -27.78 -11.65 -13.34
N THR A 165 -27.81 -12.61 -12.41
CA THR A 165 -26.68 -12.89 -11.49
C THR A 165 -25.51 -13.52 -12.23
N LYS A 166 -25.76 -14.35 -13.25
CA LYS A 166 -24.71 -14.86 -14.14
C LYS A 166 -24.05 -13.75 -14.95
N GLU A 167 -24.82 -12.82 -15.52
CA GLU A 167 -24.25 -11.69 -16.28
C GLU A 167 -23.45 -10.74 -15.37
N TYR A 168 -23.90 -10.55 -14.13
CA TYR A 168 -23.19 -9.77 -13.13
C TYR A 168 -21.78 -10.34 -12.86
N ILE A 169 -21.67 -11.60 -12.43
CA ILE A 169 -20.38 -12.22 -12.11
C ILE A 169 -19.47 -12.38 -13.33
N LYS A 170 -20.07 -12.59 -14.51
CA LYS A 170 -19.37 -12.63 -15.79
C LYS A 170 -18.66 -11.30 -16.06
N HIS A 171 -19.34 -10.16 -15.88
CA HIS A 171 -18.72 -8.84 -16.03
C HIS A 171 -17.55 -8.64 -15.07
N ASP A 172 -17.64 -9.07 -13.82
CA ASP A 172 -16.57 -8.90 -12.85
C ASP A 172 -15.30 -9.65 -13.26
N VAL A 173 -15.38 -10.90 -13.68
CA VAL A 173 -14.20 -11.66 -14.14
C VAL A 173 -13.65 -11.16 -15.47
N GLU A 174 -14.50 -10.74 -16.40
CA GLU A 174 -14.10 -10.23 -17.73
C GLU A 174 -13.39 -8.87 -17.63
N ILE A 175 -13.91 -7.94 -16.80
CA ILE A 175 -13.27 -6.63 -16.54
C ILE A 175 -11.84 -6.83 -16.02
N VAL A 176 -11.66 -7.67 -15.00
CA VAL A 176 -10.34 -7.92 -14.40
C VAL A 176 -9.42 -8.63 -15.41
N ALA A 177 -9.92 -9.58 -16.19
CA ALA A 177 -9.13 -10.29 -17.20
C ALA A 177 -8.66 -9.35 -18.32
N MET A 178 -9.53 -8.52 -18.88
CA MET A 178 -9.18 -7.54 -19.91
C MET A 178 -8.14 -6.53 -19.41
N ALA A 179 -8.28 -6.05 -18.17
CA ALA A 179 -7.30 -5.13 -17.56
C ALA A 179 -5.96 -5.82 -17.32
N LEU A 180 -5.94 -7.05 -16.78
CA LEU A 180 -4.72 -7.84 -16.61
C LEU A 180 -4.02 -8.11 -17.94
N LYS A 181 -4.75 -8.41 -19.00
CA LYS A 181 -4.22 -8.57 -20.35
C LYS A 181 -3.47 -7.32 -20.81
N GLN A 182 -4.08 -6.13 -20.62
CA GLN A 182 -3.44 -4.86 -20.98
C GLN A 182 -2.16 -4.62 -20.19
N ILE A 183 -2.17 -4.76 -18.84
CA ILE A 183 -0.97 -4.50 -18.05
C ILE A 183 0.14 -5.54 -18.26
N LYS A 184 -0.22 -6.80 -18.53
CA LYS A 184 0.76 -7.84 -18.88
C LYS A 184 1.45 -7.55 -20.22
N ALA A 185 0.71 -7.03 -21.21
CA ALA A 185 1.29 -6.55 -22.47
C ALA A 185 2.28 -5.39 -22.26
N LEU A 186 2.15 -4.62 -21.18
CA LEU A 186 3.06 -3.56 -20.77
C LEU A 186 4.27 -4.06 -19.95
N GLY A 187 4.43 -5.36 -19.79
CA GLY A 187 5.56 -5.98 -19.08
C GLY A 187 5.34 -6.21 -17.59
N MET A 188 4.13 -6.00 -17.04
CA MET A 188 3.81 -6.32 -15.66
C MET A 188 3.59 -7.81 -15.46
N LEU A 189 4.67 -8.58 -15.35
CA LEU A 189 4.65 -10.06 -15.34
C LEU A 189 4.95 -10.68 -13.97
N LYS A 190 5.14 -9.87 -12.92
CA LYS A 190 5.39 -10.37 -11.55
C LYS A 190 4.10 -10.29 -10.72
N MET A 191 4.14 -10.90 -9.54
CA MET A 191 3.00 -10.97 -8.62
C MET A 191 2.58 -9.61 -8.02
N THR A 192 3.50 -8.64 -7.95
CA THR A 192 3.22 -7.31 -7.39
C THR A 192 3.78 -6.21 -8.27
N THR A 193 3.15 -5.04 -8.28
CA THR A 193 3.62 -3.86 -9.00
C THR A 193 5.06 -3.49 -8.67
N ALA A 194 5.44 -3.52 -7.38
CA ALA A 194 6.80 -3.22 -6.95
C ALA A 194 7.83 -4.24 -7.49
N SER A 195 7.44 -5.52 -7.61
CA SER A 195 8.30 -6.54 -8.22
C SER A 195 8.42 -6.37 -9.73
N CYS A 196 7.35 -5.92 -10.41
CA CYS A 196 7.39 -5.56 -11.84
C CYS A 196 8.32 -4.37 -12.08
N ALA A 197 8.19 -3.31 -11.29
CA ALA A 197 9.02 -2.12 -11.39
C ALA A 197 10.52 -2.44 -11.20
N TYR A 198 10.85 -3.23 -10.19
CA TYR A 198 12.22 -3.67 -9.92
C TYR A 198 12.79 -4.54 -11.03
N GLU A 199 12.01 -5.47 -11.57
CA GLU A 199 12.44 -6.33 -12.69
C GLU A 199 12.73 -5.50 -13.95
N LEU A 200 11.82 -4.60 -14.32
CA LEU A 200 12.00 -3.73 -15.48
C LEU A 200 13.20 -2.79 -15.30
N TYR A 201 13.39 -2.24 -14.11
CA TYR A 201 14.58 -1.45 -13.79
C TYR A 201 15.86 -2.30 -13.94
N SER A 202 15.88 -3.53 -13.41
CA SER A 202 17.04 -4.41 -13.49
C SER A 202 17.41 -4.81 -14.94
N GLN A 203 16.40 -4.98 -15.80
CA GLN A 203 16.62 -5.28 -17.22
C GLN A 203 17.18 -4.09 -18.01
N THR A 204 16.89 -2.88 -17.57
CA THR A 204 17.35 -1.64 -18.24
C THR A 204 18.65 -1.08 -17.65
N ASN A 205 19.12 -1.62 -16.52
CA ASN A 205 20.36 -1.20 -15.86
C ASN A 205 21.33 -2.38 -15.67
N PRO A 206 22.26 -2.62 -16.60
CA PRO A 206 23.18 -3.74 -16.51
C PRO A 206 24.15 -3.66 -15.32
N PHE A 207 24.41 -2.45 -14.79
CA PHE A 207 25.31 -2.21 -13.66
C PHE A 207 24.59 -2.22 -12.31
N MET A 208 23.33 -2.64 -12.26
CA MET A 208 22.49 -2.57 -11.06
C MET A 208 23.12 -3.29 -9.86
N TYR A 209 23.75 -4.45 -10.07
CA TYR A 209 24.35 -5.22 -8.97
C TYR A 209 25.71 -4.65 -8.52
N ASP A 210 26.38 -3.88 -9.37
CA ASP A 210 27.59 -3.14 -9.00
C ASP A 210 27.24 -1.93 -8.15
N TYR A 211 26.16 -1.21 -8.50
CA TYR A 211 25.66 -0.09 -7.71
C TYR A 211 24.99 -0.54 -6.42
N PHE A 212 24.26 -1.65 -6.45
CA PHE A 212 23.46 -2.15 -5.33
C PHE A 212 23.89 -3.56 -4.92
N PRO A 213 25.11 -3.71 -4.37
CA PRO A 213 25.60 -5.02 -3.92
C PRO A 213 24.77 -5.56 -2.76
N LEU A 214 24.79 -6.89 -2.59
CA LEU A 214 24.19 -7.50 -1.41
C LEU A 214 24.99 -7.11 -0.17
N LEU A 215 24.27 -6.57 0.82
CA LEU A 215 24.80 -6.26 2.15
C LEU A 215 24.45 -7.37 3.15
N ASP A 216 25.16 -7.42 4.25
CA ASP A 216 24.95 -8.39 5.31
C ASP A 216 23.56 -8.20 5.95
N VAL A 217 22.93 -9.31 6.33
CA VAL A 217 21.60 -9.32 6.95
C VAL A 217 21.61 -8.52 8.25
N GLU A 218 22.65 -8.70 9.08
CA GLU A 218 22.80 -7.99 10.35
C GLU A 218 22.84 -6.45 10.13
N PHE A 219 23.64 -6.00 9.15
CA PHE A 219 23.66 -4.58 8.75
C PHE A 219 22.28 -4.09 8.30
N LEU A 220 21.58 -4.85 7.44
CA LEU A 220 20.27 -4.46 6.94
C LEU A 220 19.21 -4.39 8.03
N GLU A 221 19.18 -5.34 8.96
CA GLU A 221 18.24 -5.33 10.09
C GLU A 221 18.51 -4.18 11.05
N LYS A 222 19.78 -3.92 11.40
CA LYS A 222 20.17 -2.79 12.23
C LYS A 222 19.73 -1.46 11.61
N TYR A 223 20.16 -1.16 10.39
CA TYR A 223 19.89 0.13 9.74
C TYR A 223 18.48 0.27 9.19
N ARG A 224 17.67 -0.77 9.24
CA ARG A 224 16.22 -0.66 9.02
C ARG A 224 15.55 0.30 10.01
N LEU A 225 16.12 0.53 11.16
CA LEU A 225 15.65 1.52 12.13
C LEU A 225 15.75 2.96 11.58
N ALA A 226 16.64 3.23 10.62
CA ALA A 226 16.71 4.50 9.90
C ALA A 226 15.70 4.62 8.75
N TYR A 227 15.12 3.51 8.26
CA TYR A 227 14.09 3.55 7.22
C TYR A 227 12.73 3.85 7.85
N ARG A 228 12.29 5.10 7.77
CA ARG A 228 11.02 5.61 8.32
C ARG A 228 9.98 5.75 7.21
N GLY A 229 8.71 5.92 7.58
CA GLY A 229 7.61 6.20 6.63
C GLY A 229 7.62 7.64 6.13
N GLY A 230 6.68 7.98 5.25
CA GLY A 230 6.43 9.37 4.86
C GLY A 230 5.96 10.21 6.05
N ARG A 231 6.31 11.50 6.04
CA ARG A 231 5.87 12.45 7.08
C ARG A 231 4.38 12.75 6.90
N SER A 232 3.58 12.56 7.95
CA SER A 232 2.17 12.96 7.98
C SER A 232 1.86 13.54 9.35
N GLN A 233 1.41 14.80 9.39
CA GLN A 233 1.36 15.56 10.63
C GLN A 233 0.38 16.72 10.52
N VAL A 234 -0.43 16.94 11.56
CA VAL A 234 -1.18 18.19 11.77
C VAL A 234 -0.36 19.09 12.68
N ASN A 235 -0.31 20.39 12.41
CA ASN A 235 0.26 21.35 13.34
C ASN A 235 -0.64 21.41 14.59
N PRO A 236 -0.10 21.15 15.80
CA PRO A 236 -0.89 21.19 17.04
C PRO A 236 -1.63 22.52 17.26
N MET A 237 -1.10 23.63 16.72
CA MET A 237 -1.74 24.95 16.80
C MET A 237 -3.10 24.98 16.11
N TYR A 238 -3.28 24.22 15.03
CA TYR A 238 -4.49 24.20 14.19
C TYR A 238 -5.33 22.94 14.37
N GLN A 239 -4.84 22.00 15.14
CA GLN A 239 -5.51 20.72 15.30
C GLN A 239 -6.90 20.88 15.91
N ASP A 240 -7.88 20.22 15.28
CA ASP A 240 -9.30 20.20 15.64
C ASP A 240 -9.95 21.60 15.74
N ARG A 241 -9.41 22.58 15.01
CA ARG A 241 -9.93 23.94 14.90
C ARG A 241 -10.46 24.20 13.50
N ILE A 242 -11.43 25.11 13.40
CA ILE A 242 -11.89 25.61 12.11
C ILE A 242 -10.89 26.66 11.63
N ILE A 243 -10.42 26.48 10.39
CA ILE A 243 -9.42 27.30 9.73
C ILE A 243 -9.97 27.74 8.38
N PHE A 244 -9.50 28.88 7.88
CA PHE A 244 -9.96 29.44 6.61
C PHE A 244 -8.77 29.73 5.69
N ASN A 245 -9.02 29.67 4.37
CA ASN A 245 -8.07 30.03 3.32
C ASN A 245 -6.77 29.21 3.35
N VAL A 246 -6.87 27.89 3.54
CA VAL A 246 -5.72 26.97 3.53
C VAL A 246 -5.36 26.59 2.10
N ARG A 247 -4.14 26.88 1.67
CA ARG A 247 -3.59 26.48 0.37
C ARG A 247 -3.06 25.04 0.43
N ARG A 248 -3.42 24.23 -0.56
CA ARG A 248 -2.92 22.85 -0.69
C ARG A 248 -1.92 22.79 -1.82
N TYR A 249 -0.72 22.37 -1.49
CA TYR A 249 0.36 22.10 -2.44
C TYR A 249 0.72 20.63 -2.44
N ASP A 250 1.03 20.07 -3.62
CA ASP A 250 1.48 18.69 -3.82
C ASP A 250 2.75 18.68 -4.67
N ILE A 251 3.70 17.80 -4.35
CA ILE A 251 4.95 17.71 -5.11
C ILE A 251 4.73 16.86 -6.38
N ASN A 252 5.00 17.44 -7.54
CA ASN A 252 4.95 16.74 -8.82
C ASN A 252 5.86 15.52 -8.83
N SER A 253 5.31 14.33 -8.48
CA SER A 253 6.02 13.05 -8.46
C SER A 253 7.29 13.07 -7.60
N MET A 254 7.16 13.34 -6.30
CA MET A 254 8.26 13.51 -5.34
C MET A 254 9.30 12.38 -5.36
N TYR A 255 8.90 11.14 -5.15
CA TYR A 255 9.84 10.01 -5.15
C TYR A 255 10.57 9.81 -6.48
N PRO A 256 9.90 9.87 -7.65
CA PRO A 256 10.57 9.91 -8.94
C PRO A 256 11.58 11.07 -9.09
N HIS A 257 11.26 12.27 -8.58
CA HIS A 257 12.19 13.39 -8.57
C HIS A 257 13.47 13.08 -7.80
N ILE A 258 13.32 12.60 -6.56
CA ILE A 258 14.46 12.23 -5.70
C ILE A 258 15.32 11.16 -6.38
N MET A 259 14.70 10.11 -6.90
CA MET A 259 15.38 9.02 -7.59
C MET A 259 16.16 9.47 -8.83
N ARG A 260 15.66 10.49 -9.53
CA ARG A 260 16.27 11.02 -10.76
C ARG A 260 17.36 12.04 -10.50
N ASN A 261 17.12 12.96 -9.56
CA ASN A 261 17.86 14.22 -9.48
C ASN A 261 18.76 14.36 -8.25
N LEU A 262 18.56 13.53 -7.21
CA LEU A 262 19.33 13.66 -5.97
C LEU A 262 20.43 12.60 -5.86
N PRO A 263 21.52 12.88 -5.10
CA PRO A 263 22.58 11.91 -4.87
C PRO A 263 22.07 10.77 -4.00
N LEU A 264 22.24 9.53 -4.48
CA LEU A 264 21.79 8.31 -3.80
C LEU A 264 22.97 7.37 -3.56
N PRO A 265 22.98 6.62 -2.42
CA PRO A 265 24.10 5.76 -2.05
C PRO A 265 24.26 4.57 -2.99
N ILE A 266 25.55 4.25 -3.27
CA ILE A 266 25.96 3.10 -4.07
C ILE A 266 27.11 2.35 -3.42
N GLY A 267 27.28 1.08 -3.80
CA GLY A 267 28.40 0.25 -3.39
C GLY A 267 28.34 -0.21 -1.92
N LYS A 268 29.43 -0.77 -1.43
CA LYS A 268 29.54 -1.19 -0.04
C LYS A 268 29.83 0.00 0.87
N PRO A 269 29.22 0.07 2.08
CA PRO A 269 29.54 1.09 3.06
C PRO A 269 30.99 0.95 3.57
N ILE A 270 31.57 2.07 3.98
CA ILE A 270 32.90 2.14 4.58
C ILE A 270 32.72 2.67 6.00
N LYS A 271 33.24 1.96 7.00
CA LYS A 271 33.24 2.42 8.38
C LYS A 271 34.16 3.65 8.53
N GLN A 272 33.69 4.64 9.27
CA GLN A 272 34.36 5.92 9.44
C GLN A 272 34.58 6.22 10.93
N ASP A 273 35.53 7.06 11.25
CA ASP A 273 35.86 7.51 12.59
C ASP A 273 35.21 8.85 12.97
N ARG A 274 34.69 9.57 11.98
CA ARG A 274 33.98 10.85 12.17
C ARG A 274 32.91 11.05 11.11
N ILE A 275 31.94 11.91 11.39
CA ILE A 275 30.88 12.34 10.48
C ILE A 275 31.38 13.31 9.42
N GLY A 276 30.62 13.46 8.32
CA GLY A 276 30.85 14.45 7.27
C GLY A 276 31.95 14.09 6.28
N LEU A 277 32.40 12.84 6.22
CA LEU A 277 33.40 12.40 5.24
C LEU A 277 32.76 11.94 3.92
N ARG A 278 31.47 11.68 3.91
CA ARG A 278 30.71 11.26 2.74
C ARG A 278 29.40 12.03 2.61
N GLU A 279 28.92 12.16 1.40
CA GLU A 279 27.67 12.87 1.09
C GLU A 279 26.43 12.14 1.66
N PHE A 280 26.48 10.80 1.74
CA PHE A 280 25.47 10.01 2.42
C PHE A 280 26.10 9.13 3.50
N GLU A 281 25.58 9.22 4.71
CA GLU A 281 26.06 8.49 5.87
C GLU A 281 24.89 7.91 6.67
N LEU A 282 25.17 6.78 7.32
CA LEU A 282 24.27 6.16 8.31
C LEU A 282 24.97 6.10 9.66
N TYR A 283 24.25 6.48 10.68
CA TYR A 283 24.73 6.57 12.05
C TYR A 283 23.98 5.61 12.96
N GLU A 284 24.69 4.93 13.84
CA GLU A 284 24.16 4.41 15.10
C GLU A 284 24.63 5.36 16.20
N VAL A 285 23.68 5.90 16.98
CA VAL A 285 23.96 6.91 18.00
C VAL A 285 23.24 6.57 19.31
N ASP A 286 23.90 6.92 20.43
CA ASP A 286 23.20 7.12 21.71
C ASP A 286 22.97 8.62 21.85
N ILE A 287 21.72 9.02 22.02
CA ILE A 287 21.33 10.43 21.92
C ILE A 287 20.22 10.78 22.91
N GLN A 288 20.32 12.01 23.45
CA GLN A 288 19.26 12.63 24.26
C GLN A 288 18.95 14.00 23.68
N PHE A 289 17.67 14.26 23.44
CA PHE A 289 17.21 15.51 22.85
C PHE A 289 15.79 15.87 23.27
N LYS A 290 15.45 17.15 23.05
CA LYS A 290 14.10 17.70 23.24
C LYS A 290 13.74 18.62 22.10
N LEU A 291 12.47 18.62 21.69
CA LEU A 291 11.94 19.52 20.65
C LEU A 291 12.09 20.98 21.11
N LYS A 292 12.62 21.83 20.24
CA LYS A 292 12.73 23.28 20.47
C LYS A 292 11.33 23.90 20.56
N GLU A 293 11.19 24.91 21.39
CA GLU A 293 9.93 25.66 21.51
C GLU A 293 9.53 26.29 20.16
N GLY A 294 8.27 26.14 19.79
CA GLY A 294 7.73 26.63 18.51
C GLY A 294 8.14 25.84 17.27
N HIS A 295 8.90 24.75 17.41
CA HIS A 295 9.28 23.86 16.31
C HIS A 295 8.30 22.69 16.15
N LEU A 296 8.38 22.02 14.98
CA LEU A 296 7.60 20.82 14.65
C LEU A 296 8.47 19.58 14.73
N PRO A 297 7.94 18.48 15.27
CA PRO A 297 8.71 17.24 15.33
C PRO A 297 8.90 16.64 13.94
N THR A 298 10.10 16.18 13.64
CA THR A 298 10.47 15.60 12.33
C THR A 298 10.80 14.11 12.41
N LEU A 299 11.16 13.61 13.61
CA LEU A 299 11.64 12.26 13.80
C LEU A 299 10.49 11.32 14.17
N LEU A 300 10.13 10.42 13.25
CA LEU A 300 9.10 9.39 13.45
C LEU A 300 9.60 8.28 14.38
N LYS A 301 8.77 7.89 15.35
CA LYS A 301 8.97 6.68 16.16
C LYS A 301 8.73 5.43 15.32
N LYS A 302 9.44 4.35 15.64
CA LYS A 302 9.22 3.03 15.04
C LYS A 302 8.16 2.25 15.81
N ASN A 303 7.41 1.42 15.09
CA ASN A 303 6.42 0.48 15.67
C ASN A 303 5.27 1.13 16.45
N VAL A 304 5.01 2.41 16.21
CA VAL A 304 3.87 3.12 16.80
C VAL A 304 2.74 3.20 15.77
N VAL A 305 1.53 2.93 16.21
CA VAL A 305 0.32 3.15 15.39
C VAL A 305 0.16 4.65 15.17
N PHE A 306 -0.23 5.05 13.95
CA PHE A 306 -0.42 6.46 13.61
C PHE A 306 -1.33 7.18 14.62
N GLY A 307 -0.83 8.26 15.19
CA GLY A 307 -1.47 9.10 16.18
C GLY A 307 -0.48 10.16 16.65
N ASP A 308 -0.84 10.96 17.65
CA ASP A 308 0.02 12.04 18.14
C ASP A 308 1.31 11.57 18.83
N GLY A 309 1.37 10.33 19.27
CA GLY A 309 2.58 9.69 19.76
C GLY A 309 3.55 9.22 18.67
N SER A 310 3.23 9.44 17.36
CA SER A 310 4.05 8.93 16.24
C SER A 310 5.40 9.62 16.08
N TYR A 311 5.60 10.77 16.69
CA TYR A 311 6.84 11.56 16.62
C TYR A 311 7.50 11.65 17.98
N TYR A 312 8.83 11.77 17.97
CA TYR A 312 9.58 12.15 19.16
C TYR A 312 9.38 13.63 19.48
N ILE A 313 8.95 13.93 20.68
CA ILE A 313 8.99 15.28 21.26
C ILE A 313 10.26 15.42 22.12
N GLU A 314 10.57 14.39 22.88
CA GLU A 314 11.79 14.26 23.68
C GLU A 314 12.12 12.77 23.85
N THR A 315 13.34 12.48 24.26
CA THR A 315 13.76 11.14 24.67
C THR A 315 13.61 10.99 26.20
N GLU A 316 13.29 9.79 26.67
CA GLU A 316 13.22 9.47 28.11
C GLU A 316 14.62 9.22 28.74
N GLY A 317 15.62 9.94 28.29
CA GLY A 317 17.02 9.77 28.63
C GLY A 317 17.85 9.44 27.40
N LEU A 318 18.94 8.69 27.58
CA LEU A 318 19.83 8.32 26.49
C LEU A 318 19.23 7.15 25.70
N GLU A 319 18.82 7.38 24.47
CA GLU A 319 18.23 6.36 23.60
C GLU A 319 19.15 5.99 22.43
N ARG A 320 19.21 4.69 22.11
CA ARG A 320 19.92 4.19 20.93
C ARG A 320 19.04 4.23 19.69
N MET A 321 19.52 4.88 18.62
CA MET A 321 18.80 4.94 17.36
C MET A 321 19.72 4.96 16.13
N CYS A 322 19.12 4.63 14.96
CA CYS A 322 19.80 4.76 13.67
C CYS A 322 19.21 5.92 12.87
N LEU A 323 20.08 6.74 12.31
CA LEU A 323 19.75 7.93 11.54
C LEU A 323 20.54 7.97 10.22
N SER A 324 19.97 8.57 9.17
CA SER A 324 20.77 9.09 8.06
C SER A 324 21.34 10.45 8.45
N ASN A 325 22.41 10.89 7.79
CA ASN A 325 22.93 12.26 7.96
C ASN A 325 21.88 13.33 7.65
N ILE A 326 20.96 13.05 6.71
CA ILE A 326 19.86 13.95 6.35
C ILE A 326 18.84 14.07 7.48
N ASP A 327 18.39 12.94 8.06
CA ASP A 327 17.50 12.98 9.21
C ASP A 327 18.19 13.57 10.47
N TYR A 328 19.50 13.39 10.58
CA TYR A 328 20.29 14.04 11.64
C TYR A 328 20.37 15.56 11.46
N GLU A 329 20.51 16.06 10.21
CA GLU A 329 20.42 17.50 9.90
C GLU A 329 19.06 18.07 10.34
N LEU A 330 17.95 17.38 10.00
CA LEU A 330 16.59 17.77 10.42
C LEU A 330 16.42 17.74 11.95
N LEU A 331 17.02 16.75 12.60
CA LEU A 331 17.04 16.68 14.07
C LEU A 331 17.74 17.90 14.68
N LEU A 332 18.92 18.26 14.21
CA LEU A 332 19.63 19.44 14.69
C LEU A 332 18.88 20.76 14.42
N ARG A 333 18.11 20.81 13.34
CA ARG A 333 17.27 21.97 13.00
C ARG A 333 16.15 22.19 14.02
N HIS A 334 15.49 21.11 14.44
CA HIS A 334 14.24 21.19 15.20
C HIS A 334 14.38 20.83 16.69
N TYR A 335 15.47 20.18 17.10
CA TYR A 335 15.65 19.73 18.50
C TYR A 335 16.93 20.31 19.12
N ASP A 336 16.86 20.53 20.41
CA ASP A 336 18.02 20.74 21.25
C ASP A 336 18.59 19.38 21.64
N VAL A 337 19.81 19.10 21.19
CA VAL A 337 20.53 17.85 21.49
C VAL A 337 21.41 18.06 22.71
N GLU A 338 21.07 17.38 23.82
CA GLU A 338 21.77 17.49 25.08
C GLU A 338 23.03 16.60 25.13
N ILE A 339 22.88 15.36 24.67
CA ILE A 339 23.93 14.35 24.63
C ILE A 339 23.89 13.63 23.29
N ILE A 340 25.04 13.43 22.68
CA ILE A 340 25.19 12.55 21.53
C ILE A 340 26.52 11.81 21.57
N GLN A 341 26.45 10.49 21.35
CA GLN A 341 27.60 9.62 21.15
C GLN A 341 27.40 8.78 19.88
N PHE A 342 28.32 8.95 18.92
CA PHE A 342 28.34 8.13 17.72
C PHE A 342 28.99 6.77 18.04
N ILE A 343 28.20 5.69 17.88
CA ILE A 343 28.64 4.31 18.11
C ILE A 343 29.21 3.72 16.83
N GLU A 344 28.55 3.92 15.72
CA GLU A 344 29.02 3.55 14.39
C GLU A 344 28.66 4.62 13.36
N ILE A 345 29.58 4.84 12.43
CA ILE A 345 29.41 5.73 11.29
C ILE A 345 29.77 4.97 10.03
N TRP A 346 28.84 4.89 9.08
CA TRP A 346 29.04 4.25 7.79
C TRP A 346 28.82 5.24 6.67
N GLY A 347 29.85 5.46 5.85
CA GLY A 347 29.80 6.35 4.70
C GLY A 347 29.66 5.59 3.39
N PHE A 348 28.92 6.19 2.46
CA PHE A 348 28.65 5.63 1.14
C PHE A 348 29.18 6.57 0.06
N LYS A 349 29.63 6.00 -1.06
CA LYS A 349 29.70 6.74 -2.30
C LYS A 349 28.29 7.06 -2.76
N THR A 350 28.11 8.18 -3.43
CA THR A 350 26.80 8.58 -4.00
C THR A 350 26.90 8.75 -5.50
N MET A 351 25.77 8.65 -6.16
CA MET A 351 25.62 8.94 -7.57
C MET A 351 24.24 9.55 -7.82
N THR A 352 24.21 10.60 -8.65
CA THR A 352 22.98 11.19 -9.19
C THR A 352 22.62 10.51 -10.52
N GLY A 353 21.34 10.43 -10.84
CA GLY A 353 20.89 9.92 -12.14
C GLY A 353 20.81 8.40 -12.25
N LEU A 354 20.96 7.65 -11.15
CA LEU A 354 20.87 6.18 -11.11
C LEU A 354 19.61 5.63 -11.78
N PHE A 355 18.51 6.34 -11.65
CA PHE A 355 17.19 5.93 -12.12
C PHE A 355 16.69 6.75 -13.30
N THR A 356 17.48 7.68 -13.84
CA THR A 356 17.04 8.65 -14.86
C THR A 356 16.37 7.97 -16.05
N ARG A 357 17.00 6.97 -16.66
CA ARG A 357 16.44 6.26 -17.82
C ARG A 357 15.08 5.62 -17.54
N TYR A 358 14.92 5.04 -16.33
CA TYR A 358 13.67 4.41 -15.90
C TYR A 358 12.58 5.47 -15.62
N ILE A 359 12.94 6.54 -14.90
CA ILE A 359 12.00 7.60 -14.52
C ILE A 359 11.54 8.36 -15.77
N ASP A 360 12.46 8.77 -16.64
CA ASP A 360 12.12 9.53 -17.86
C ASP A 360 11.20 8.73 -18.78
N TYR A 361 11.43 7.42 -18.92
CA TYR A 361 10.57 6.53 -19.71
C TYR A 361 9.14 6.51 -19.20
N TRP A 362 8.94 6.20 -17.89
CA TRP A 362 7.62 6.10 -17.32
C TRP A 362 6.95 7.47 -17.12
N TYR A 363 7.72 8.52 -16.87
CA TYR A 363 7.17 9.88 -16.75
C TYR A 363 6.65 10.38 -18.10
N LYS A 364 7.37 10.14 -19.19
CA LYS A 364 6.91 10.42 -20.55
C LYS A 364 5.60 9.71 -20.86
N ILE A 365 5.51 8.41 -20.58
CA ILE A 365 4.26 7.64 -20.75
C ILE A 365 3.12 8.26 -19.94
N LYS A 366 3.37 8.63 -18.67
CA LYS A 366 2.37 9.27 -17.80
C LYS A 366 1.81 10.56 -18.38
N GLN A 367 2.65 11.33 -19.08
CA GLN A 367 2.24 12.61 -19.69
C GLN A 367 1.55 12.45 -21.06
N GLU A 368 2.08 11.60 -21.92
CA GLU A 368 1.62 11.46 -23.31
C GLU A 368 0.40 10.56 -23.49
N HIS A 369 0.11 9.69 -22.49
CA HIS A 369 -0.97 8.70 -22.58
C HIS A 369 -2.10 8.95 -21.58
N LYS A 370 -3.28 8.39 -21.90
CA LYS A 370 -4.47 8.31 -21.04
C LYS A 370 -4.78 6.84 -20.73
N GLY A 371 -5.79 6.59 -19.87
CA GLY A 371 -6.26 5.25 -19.55
C GLY A 371 -5.18 4.35 -18.95
N ALA A 372 -5.16 3.07 -19.33
CA ALA A 372 -4.31 2.02 -18.79
C ALA A 372 -2.80 2.39 -18.74
N TRP A 373 -2.28 2.97 -19.82
CA TRP A 373 -0.88 3.37 -19.92
C TRP A 373 -0.48 4.40 -18.85
N ARG A 374 -1.32 5.44 -18.66
CA ARG A 374 -1.08 6.47 -17.63
C ARG A 374 -1.11 5.87 -16.22
N ILE A 375 -2.06 4.95 -15.97
CA ILE A 375 -2.22 4.28 -14.67
C ILE A 375 -1.00 3.41 -14.38
N VAL A 376 -0.60 2.57 -15.33
CA VAL A 376 0.59 1.72 -15.20
C VAL A 376 1.84 2.58 -14.98
N ALA A 377 2.01 3.65 -15.74
CA ALA A 377 3.14 4.56 -15.56
C ALA A 377 3.18 5.17 -14.15
N LYS A 378 2.04 5.61 -13.61
CA LYS A 378 1.94 6.11 -12.22
C LYS A 378 2.31 5.04 -11.21
N LEU A 379 1.82 3.81 -11.39
CA LEU A 379 2.16 2.68 -10.52
C LEU A 379 3.65 2.35 -10.57
N MET A 380 4.25 2.31 -11.76
CA MET A 380 5.67 2.01 -11.94
C MET A 380 6.57 3.07 -11.30
N LEU A 381 6.25 4.35 -11.49
CA LEU A 381 6.99 5.47 -10.90
C LEU A 381 7.00 5.40 -9.35
N ASN A 382 5.89 5.05 -8.74
CA ASN A 382 5.74 5.07 -7.29
C ASN A 382 6.15 3.76 -6.59
N ALA A 383 6.18 2.62 -7.31
CA ALA A 383 6.39 1.32 -6.69
C ALA A 383 7.88 0.92 -6.54
N LEU A 384 8.78 1.48 -7.34
CA LEU A 384 10.17 1.02 -7.43
C LEU A 384 10.95 1.22 -6.13
N TYR A 385 10.90 2.42 -5.52
CA TYR A 385 11.68 2.71 -4.32
C TYR A 385 11.31 1.81 -3.13
N GLY A 386 10.02 1.51 -2.97
CA GLY A 386 9.54 0.65 -1.90
C GLY A 386 10.11 -0.77 -1.94
N LYS A 387 10.52 -1.24 -3.13
CA LYS A 387 11.15 -2.55 -3.27
C LYS A 387 12.53 -2.61 -2.62
N PHE A 388 13.30 -1.54 -2.69
CA PHE A 388 14.59 -1.42 -2.00
C PHE A 388 14.43 -1.44 -0.47
N GLY A 389 13.29 -0.95 0.05
CA GLY A 389 12.93 -0.97 1.46
C GLY A 389 12.29 -2.29 1.95
N SER A 390 12.22 -3.34 1.13
CA SER A 390 11.67 -4.64 1.55
C SER A 390 12.49 -5.27 2.68
N ARG A 391 11.81 -5.98 3.60
CA ARG A 391 12.48 -6.71 4.68
C ARG A 391 13.31 -7.86 4.13
N CYS A 392 14.44 -8.16 4.76
CA CYS A 392 15.28 -9.32 4.44
C CYS A 392 14.98 -10.53 5.32
N LYS A 393 14.17 -10.38 6.34
CA LYS A 393 13.58 -11.43 7.17
C LYS A 393 12.08 -11.23 7.28
N GLY A 394 11.34 -12.29 7.46
CA GLY A 394 9.90 -12.20 7.63
C GLY A 394 9.28 -13.50 8.13
N LYS A 395 8.10 -13.35 8.73
CA LYS A 395 7.23 -14.46 9.10
C LYS A 395 6.04 -14.48 8.16
N GLY A 396 5.63 -15.66 7.77
CA GLY A 396 4.37 -15.86 7.06
C GLY A 396 3.26 -16.21 8.03
N LYS A 397 2.03 -16.22 7.53
CA LYS A 397 0.87 -16.77 8.23
C LYS A 397 0.49 -18.10 7.60
N ILE A 398 0.39 -19.14 8.42
CA ILE A 398 -0.07 -20.48 8.04
C ILE A 398 -1.56 -20.55 8.42
N PRO A 399 -2.46 -20.77 7.45
CA PRO A 399 -3.89 -20.88 7.76
C PRO A 399 -4.21 -22.21 8.46
N VAL A 400 -5.07 -22.12 9.47
CA VAL A 400 -5.58 -23.27 10.23
C VAL A 400 -7.08 -23.05 10.51
N LEU A 401 -7.84 -24.12 10.79
CA LEU A 401 -9.17 -24.00 11.34
C LEU A 401 -9.11 -24.08 12.87
N ASN A 402 -9.80 -23.19 13.55
CA ASN A 402 -10.00 -23.28 14.99
C ASN A 402 -11.05 -24.36 15.34
N GLU A 403 -11.35 -24.55 16.63
CA GLU A 403 -12.31 -25.55 17.13
C GLU A 403 -13.74 -25.35 16.57
N ASP A 404 -14.12 -24.11 16.25
CA ASP A 404 -15.41 -23.77 15.66
C ASP A 404 -15.45 -23.96 14.13
N GLY A 405 -14.34 -24.39 13.51
CA GLY A 405 -14.19 -24.51 12.06
C GLY A 405 -14.07 -23.17 11.34
N VAL A 406 -13.65 -22.12 12.04
CA VAL A 406 -13.41 -20.78 11.49
C VAL A 406 -11.94 -20.65 11.12
N LEU A 407 -11.67 -20.08 9.94
CA LEU A 407 -10.33 -19.83 9.45
C LEU A 407 -9.55 -18.88 10.37
N SER A 408 -8.42 -19.34 10.86
CA SER A 408 -7.47 -18.60 11.67
C SER A 408 -6.05 -18.76 11.11
N HIS A 409 -5.06 -18.18 11.77
CA HIS A 409 -3.69 -18.19 11.29
C HIS A 409 -2.71 -18.36 12.44
N GLU A 410 -1.72 -19.22 12.24
CA GLU A 410 -0.51 -19.32 13.05
C GLU A 410 0.64 -18.60 12.36
N TYR A 411 1.66 -18.18 13.11
CA TYR A 411 2.86 -17.60 12.51
C TYR A 411 3.87 -18.71 12.16
N SER A 412 4.44 -18.63 10.96
CA SER A 412 5.59 -19.46 10.61
C SER A 412 6.83 -19.07 11.42
N GLU A 413 7.85 -19.91 11.39
CA GLU A 413 9.19 -19.49 11.76
C GLU A 413 9.66 -18.32 10.89
N GLU A 414 10.61 -17.54 11.41
CA GLU A 414 11.22 -16.45 10.65
C GLU A 414 12.13 -17.05 9.57
N VAL A 415 11.96 -16.58 8.35
CA VAL A 415 12.74 -17.04 7.19
C VAL A 415 13.48 -15.88 6.53
N ASP A 416 14.65 -16.21 5.96
CA ASP A 416 15.38 -15.26 5.13
C ASP A 416 14.63 -14.99 3.83
N MET A 417 14.46 -13.70 3.53
CA MET A 417 13.83 -13.21 2.32
C MET A 417 14.88 -12.68 1.34
N LYS A 418 14.45 -12.38 0.11
CA LYS A 418 15.33 -11.72 -0.86
C LYS A 418 15.80 -10.36 -0.32
N ARG A 419 17.13 -10.19 -0.28
CA ARG A 419 17.76 -8.94 0.14
C ARG A 419 17.74 -7.91 -0.98
N TYR A 420 17.48 -6.66 -0.59
CA TYR A 420 17.54 -5.49 -1.45
C TYR A 420 18.49 -4.47 -0.81
N TYR A 421 18.91 -3.48 -1.59
CA TYR A 421 19.88 -2.47 -1.13
C TYR A 421 19.15 -1.35 -0.35
N LEU A 422 18.89 -1.60 0.93
CA LEU A 422 18.16 -0.74 1.85
C LEU A 422 18.67 0.71 1.91
N PRO A 423 19.99 1.02 1.83
CA PRO A 423 20.48 2.40 1.91
C PRO A 423 19.84 3.36 0.91
N VAL A 424 19.52 2.91 -0.31
CA VAL A 424 18.77 3.72 -1.30
C VAL A 424 17.39 4.11 -0.80
N ALA A 425 16.66 3.16 -0.20
CA ALA A 425 15.32 3.44 0.32
C ALA A 425 15.37 4.42 1.50
N ILE A 426 16.37 4.30 2.38
CA ILE A 426 16.58 5.25 3.48
C ILE A 426 16.86 6.65 2.90
N ALA A 427 17.81 6.78 1.97
CA ALA A 427 18.15 8.07 1.36
C ALA A 427 16.94 8.74 0.69
N ILE A 428 16.15 7.98 -0.08
CA ILE A 428 14.97 8.50 -0.77
C ILE A 428 13.95 9.07 0.23
N VAL A 429 13.68 8.35 1.31
CA VAL A 429 12.70 8.82 2.32
C VAL A 429 13.26 9.99 3.13
N SER A 430 14.54 9.98 3.50
CA SER A 430 15.17 11.10 4.20
C SER A 430 15.18 12.38 3.35
N HIS A 431 15.47 12.29 2.05
CA HIS A 431 15.32 13.42 1.13
C HIS A 431 13.87 13.90 1.02
N ALA A 432 12.89 13.00 1.01
CA ALA A 432 11.47 13.37 1.03
C ALA A 432 11.10 14.15 2.29
N HIS A 433 11.57 13.72 3.47
CA HIS A 433 11.38 14.45 4.73
C HIS A 433 11.98 15.87 4.64
N LYS A 434 13.19 16.00 4.06
CA LYS A 434 13.85 17.29 3.91
C LYS A 434 13.09 18.22 2.96
N LEU A 435 12.61 17.72 1.81
CA LEU A 435 11.82 18.52 0.87
C LEU A 435 10.53 19.08 1.50
N ILE A 436 9.82 18.26 2.27
CA ILE A 436 8.62 18.71 3.00
C ILE A 436 8.99 19.71 4.09
N ASP A 437 10.08 19.47 4.83
CA ASP A 437 10.54 20.37 5.87
C ASP A 437 10.97 21.73 5.33
N ASP A 438 11.75 21.74 4.25
CA ASP A 438 12.19 22.98 3.59
C ASP A 438 10.98 23.80 3.09
N ALA A 439 9.93 23.15 2.58
CA ALA A 439 8.69 23.83 2.21
C ALA A 439 7.95 24.42 3.43
N ILE A 440 7.86 23.67 4.54
CA ILE A 440 7.25 24.15 5.78
C ILE A 440 8.02 25.38 6.30
N ILE A 441 9.34 25.33 6.30
CA ILE A 441 10.17 26.45 6.74
C ILE A 441 9.99 27.66 5.83
N SER A 442 9.87 27.45 4.50
CA SER A 442 9.69 28.56 3.54
C SER A 442 8.39 29.34 3.77
N THR A 443 7.32 28.67 4.22
CA THR A 443 6.06 29.36 4.56
C THR A 443 6.07 29.98 5.96
N GLY A 444 7.03 29.59 6.80
CA GLY A 444 7.04 29.82 8.24
C GLY A 444 6.23 28.78 9.02
N ILE A 445 6.81 28.25 10.10
CA ILE A 445 6.22 27.17 10.93
C ILE A 445 4.80 27.52 11.41
N GLY A 446 4.55 28.78 11.76
CA GLY A 446 3.24 29.27 12.20
C GLY A 446 2.16 29.25 11.11
N ASN A 447 2.52 29.22 9.83
CA ASN A 447 1.57 29.12 8.72
C ASN A 447 1.31 27.67 8.29
N PHE A 448 2.15 26.72 8.70
CA PHE A 448 1.96 25.30 8.39
C PHE A 448 0.73 24.76 9.10
N VAL A 449 -0.14 24.07 8.36
CA VAL A 449 -1.37 23.45 8.88
C VAL A 449 -1.25 21.94 8.92
N TYR A 450 -0.87 21.31 7.77
CA TYR A 450 -0.86 19.88 7.62
C TYR A 450 0.11 19.43 6.52
N CYS A 451 0.66 18.23 6.65
CA CYS A 451 1.34 17.55 5.54
C CYS A 451 1.00 16.06 5.51
N ASP A 452 1.07 15.47 4.30
CA ASP A 452 0.96 14.02 4.12
C ASP A 452 1.83 13.56 2.95
N THR A 453 2.96 13.01 3.29
CA THR A 453 3.94 12.39 2.40
C THR A 453 4.54 13.36 1.38
N ASP A 454 3.79 13.84 0.40
CA ASP A 454 4.18 14.70 -0.72
C ASP A 454 3.33 15.98 -0.82
N SER A 455 2.44 16.22 0.14
CA SER A 455 1.61 17.42 0.19
C SER A 455 1.88 18.28 1.42
N VAL A 456 1.72 19.61 1.26
CA VAL A 456 1.79 20.61 2.32
C VAL A 456 0.57 21.51 2.23
N HIS A 457 -0.14 21.66 3.35
CA HIS A 457 -1.27 22.55 3.51
C HIS A 457 -0.87 23.72 4.43
N THR A 458 -1.07 24.94 3.99
CA THR A 458 -0.51 26.13 4.64
C THR A 458 -1.39 27.36 4.47
N LEU A 459 -1.32 28.29 5.43
CA LEU A 459 -1.93 29.63 5.33
C LEU A 459 -1.07 30.59 4.50
N GLY A 460 0.24 30.35 4.47
CA GLY A 460 1.20 31.12 3.68
C GLY A 460 1.39 30.60 2.26
N GLU A 461 2.32 31.19 1.54
CA GLU A 461 2.79 30.70 0.25
C GLU A 461 4.11 29.97 0.43
N ILE A 462 4.31 28.88 -0.33
CA ILE A 462 5.62 28.22 -0.45
C ILE A 462 6.51 29.12 -1.31
N GLY A 463 7.82 29.17 -1.06
CA GLY A 463 8.77 29.96 -1.83
C GLY A 463 8.59 29.78 -3.34
N GLU A 464 8.56 30.87 -4.09
CA GLU A 464 8.26 30.86 -5.53
C GLU A 464 9.18 29.91 -6.31
N GLU A 465 10.45 29.82 -5.91
CA GLU A 465 11.44 28.94 -6.53
C GLU A 465 11.14 27.44 -6.36
N MET A 466 10.29 27.09 -5.41
CA MET A 466 9.86 25.70 -5.14
C MET A 466 8.58 25.34 -5.88
N VAL A 467 7.88 26.29 -6.51
CA VAL A 467 6.54 26.10 -7.11
C VAL A 467 6.61 26.08 -8.63
N ASP A 468 6.04 25.06 -9.24
CA ASP A 468 5.79 24.93 -10.68
C ASP A 468 4.65 23.96 -10.94
N GLN A 469 3.83 24.21 -11.97
CA GLN A 469 2.63 23.39 -12.26
C GLN A 469 2.95 22.02 -12.85
N VAL A 470 4.10 21.84 -13.48
CA VAL A 470 4.43 20.63 -14.27
C VAL A 470 5.83 20.08 -14.02
N GLU A 471 6.77 20.90 -13.55
CA GLU A 471 8.15 20.49 -13.34
C GLU A 471 8.25 19.43 -12.26
N LEU A 472 8.99 18.36 -12.56
CA LEU A 472 9.20 17.23 -11.65
C LEU A 472 9.90 17.68 -10.36
N GLY A 473 9.29 17.41 -9.21
CA GLY A 473 9.83 17.73 -7.89
C GLY A 473 9.49 19.14 -7.38
N LYS A 474 8.80 19.95 -8.16
CA LYS A 474 8.24 21.24 -7.71
C LYS A 474 6.87 21.05 -7.09
N PHE A 475 6.51 21.93 -6.18
CA PHE A 475 5.19 22.02 -5.62
C PHE A 475 4.21 22.63 -6.61
N LYS A 476 3.05 22.03 -6.75
CA LYS A 476 1.92 22.51 -7.50
C LYS A 476 0.83 22.94 -6.56
N LEU A 477 0.28 24.14 -6.72
CA LEU A 477 -0.92 24.53 -6.01
C LEU A 477 -2.13 23.76 -6.55
N GLU A 478 -2.70 22.88 -5.74
CA GLU A 478 -3.83 22.02 -6.10
C GLU A 478 -5.18 22.72 -5.86
N GLY A 479 -5.26 23.62 -4.87
CA GLY A 479 -6.46 24.39 -4.54
C GLY A 479 -6.33 25.16 -3.25
N THR A 480 -7.39 25.93 -2.94
CA THR A 480 -7.52 26.69 -1.70
C THR A 480 -8.81 26.29 -0.99
N GLU A 481 -8.68 25.82 0.22
CA GLU A 481 -9.80 25.48 1.09
C GLU A 481 -10.37 26.76 1.68
N LEU A 482 -11.66 27.00 1.48
CA LEU A 482 -12.32 28.18 2.04
C LEU A 482 -12.53 28.04 3.55
N LYS A 483 -12.91 26.84 3.99
CA LYS A 483 -13.13 26.46 5.39
C LYS A 483 -12.66 25.02 5.57
N SER A 484 -11.90 24.74 6.61
CA SER A 484 -11.36 23.41 6.88
C SER A 484 -11.26 23.11 8.38
N ARG A 485 -11.22 21.82 8.73
CA ARG A 485 -10.96 21.32 10.07
C ARG A 485 -10.11 20.05 9.97
N TYR A 486 -8.91 20.07 10.56
CA TYR A 486 -7.96 18.98 10.62
C TYR A 486 -7.99 18.35 11.99
N VAL A 487 -8.65 17.20 12.12
CA VAL A 487 -8.83 16.51 13.41
C VAL A 487 -7.54 15.80 13.81
N ARG A 488 -6.96 15.03 12.87
CA ARG A 488 -5.70 14.31 13.04
C ARG A 488 -5.12 13.93 11.67
N GLN A 489 -3.99 13.24 11.68
CA GLN A 489 -3.38 12.70 10.47
C GLN A 489 -4.41 11.92 9.65
N LYS A 490 -4.46 12.19 8.34
CA LYS A 490 -5.38 11.54 7.38
C LYS A 490 -6.87 11.64 7.77
N THR A 491 -7.25 12.67 8.55
CA THR A 491 -8.63 12.88 9.02
C THR A 491 -8.93 14.37 9.08
N TYR A 492 -9.58 14.88 8.03
CA TYR A 492 -9.95 16.29 7.90
C TYR A 492 -11.12 16.48 6.95
N VAL A 493 -11.79 17.61 7.07
CA VAL A 493 -12.89 18.05 6.20
C VAL A 493 -12.64 19.48 5.73
N TYR A 494 -12.97 19.75 4.48
CA TYR A 494 -12.86 21.10 3.93
C TYR A 494 -13.91 21.39 2.86
N THR A 495 -14.05 22.70 2.55
CA THR A 495 -14.80 23.18 1.39
C THR A 495 -13.88 23.95 0.45
N GLU A 496 -14.14 23.83 -0.83
CA GLU A 496 -13.50 24.63 -1.88
C GLU A 496 -14.51 24.99 -2.97
N LEU A 497 -14.18 25.96 -3.82
CA LEU A 497 -14.98 26.28 -5.00
C LEU A 497 -14.47 25.48 -6.20
N GLU A 498 -15.36 24.76 -6.84
CA GLU A 498 -15.11 24.09 -8.11
C GLU A 498 -16.21 24.52 -9.10
N ASN A 499 -15.84 25.20 -10.19
CA ASN A 499 -16.77 25.78 -11.16
C ASN A 499 -17.88 26.64 -10.53
N ASP A 500 -17.51 27.48 -9.55
CA ASP A 500 -18.41 28.35 -8.76
C ASP A 500 -19.40 27.60 -7.85
N GLU A 501 -19.26 26.28 -7.71
CA GLU A 501 -20.03 25.49 -6.75
C GLU A 501 -19.19 25.17 -5.50
N LEU A 502 -19.83 25.23 -4.33
CA LEU A 502 -19.21 24.89 -3.05
C LEU A 502 -19.17 23.37 -2.87
N ILE A 503 -17.99 22.80 -2.97
CA ILE A 503 -17.77 21.35 -2.82
C ILE A 503 -17.27 21.04 -1.41
N TYR A 504 -17.86 20.03 -0.78
CA TYR A 504 -17.43 19.48 0.51
C TYR A 504 -16.60 18.22 0.28
N THR A 505 -15.45 18.15 0.90
CA THR A 505 -14.55 16.99 0.82
C THR A 505 -14.19 16.50 2.21
N ILE A 506 -14.34 15.19 2.44
CA ILE A 506 -13.88 14.49 3.64
C ILE A 506 -12.72 13.55 3.28
N THR A 507 -11.58 13.76 3.90
CA THR A 507 -10.49 12.78 3.96
C THR A 507 -10.51 12.14 5.33
N CYS A 508 -10.73 10.83 5.40
CA CYS A 508 -10.70 10.11 6.67
C CYS A 508 -10.28 8.66 6.45
N ALA A 509 -9.14 8.29 7.04
CA ALA A 509 -8.63 6.93 6.96
C ALA A 509 -9.62 5.93 7.58
N GLY A 510 -10.00 4.91 6.79
CA GLY A 510 -10.94 3.87 7.21
C GLY A 510 -12.44 4.23 7.06
N MET A 511 -12.76 5.44 6.61
CA MET A 511 -14.12 5.85 6.25
C MET A 511 -14.37 5.55 4.78
N THR A 512 -15.46 4.84 4.46
CA THR A 512 -15.84 4.54 3.07
C THR A 512 -16.43 5.77 2.38
N ASP A 513 -16.42 5.78 1.05
CA ASP A 513 -16.99 6.90 0.28
C ASP A 513 -18.50 7.04 0.53
N GLU A 514 -19.20 5.93 0.78
CA GLU A 514 -20.61 5.90 1.17
C GLU A 514 -20.84 6.68 2.48
N ILE A 515 -20.04 6.40 3.51
CA ILE A 515 -20.12 7.12 4.79
C ILE A 515 -19.79 8.60 4.61
N LYS A 516 -18.75 8.94 3.82
CA LYS A 516 -18.38 10.34 3.56
C LYS A 516 -19.52 11.10 2.87
N ASN A 517 -20.11 10.51 1.84
CA ASN A 517 -21.22 11.10 1.10
C ASN A 517 -22.46 11.26 1.99
N TRP A 518 -22.76 10.27 2.83
CA TRP A 518 -23.83 10.36 3.81
C TRP A 518 -23.59 11.50 4.83
N CYS A 519 -22.37 11.62 5.35
CA CYS A 519 -22.00 12.70 6.27
C CYS A 519 -22.20 14.08 5.62
N ILE A 520 -21.73 14.26 4.40
CA ILE A 520 -21.88 15.54 3.66
C ILE A 520 -23.36 15.84 3.44
N ALA A 521 -24.13 14.87 2.98
CA ALA A 521 -25.57 15.06 2.72
C ALA A 521 -26.38 15.37 3.99
N THR A 522 -26.02 14.71 5.11
CA THR A 522 -26.72 14.82 6.39
C THR A 522 -26.42 16.14 7.10
N TYR A 523 -25.14 16.49 7.20
CA TYR A 523 -24.71 17.60 8.04
C TYR A 523 -24.48 18.91 7.26
N LYS A 524 -24.17 18.83 5.95
CA LYS A 524 -23.87 20.01 5.12
C LYS A 524 -22.84 20.92 5.83
N GLU A 525 -23.13 22.22 5.97
CA GLU A 525 -22.23 23.15 6.65
C GLU A 525 -21.96 22.78 8.11
N GLY A 526 -22.92 22.18 8.81
CA GLY A 526 -22.76 21.68 10.18
C GLY A 526 -21.75 20.56 10.34
N ILE A 527 -21.22 19.99 9.23
CA ILE A 527 -20.15 18.97 9.26
C ILE A 527 -18.92 19.47 10.02
N PHE A 528 -18.59 20.75 9.94
CA PHE A 528 -17.43 21.32 10.62
C PHE A 528 -17.57 21.33 12.15
N ASP A 529 -18.79 21.28 12.68
CA ASP A 529 -19.04 21.26 14.12
C ASP A 529 -19.03 19.84 14.70
N VAL A 530 -19.46 18.86 13.90
CA VAL A 530 -19.60 17.47 14.34
C VAL A 530 -18.39 16.60 13.99
N PHE A 531 -17.63 16.92 12.92
CA PHE A 531 -16.49 16.15 12.45
C PHE A 531 -15.27 16.42 13.32
N THR A 532 -15.22 15.79 14.48
CA THR A 532 -14.20 15.93 15.53
C THR A 532 -13.85 14.56 16.11
N GLU A 533 -12.90 14.52 17.06
CA GLU A 533 -12.63 13.29 17.83
C GLU A 533 -13.90 12.78 18.52
N GLY A 534 -14.11 11.46 18.47
CA GLY A 534 -15.32 10.81 18.99
C GLY A 534 -16.52 10.85 18.05
N PHE A 535 -16.44 11.53 16.88
CA PHE A 535 -17.51 11.49 15.89
C PHE A 535 -17.78 10.04 15.44
N LYS A 536 -19.04 9.65 15.51
CA LYS A 536 -19.47 8.27 15.27
C LYS A 536 -20.60 8.20 14.25
N VAL A 537 -20.50 7.21 13.35
CA VAL A 537 -21.56 6.83 12.42
C VAL A 537 -21.90 5.35 12.67
N SER A 538 -23.14 5.09 13.05
CA SER A 538 -23.59 3.74 13.41
C SER A 538 -23.90 2.90 12.18
N ASP A 539 -23.48 1.63 12.22
CA ASP A 539 -23.90 0.53 11.35
C ASP A 539 -23.76 0.74 9.83
N MET A 540 -22.87 1.65 9.41
CA MET A 540 -22.58 1.91 8.00
C MET A 540 -21.22 1.35 7.53
N LYS A 541 -20.31 1.03 8.46
CA LYS A 541 -19.01 0.51 8.09
C LYS A 541 -19.09 -1.00 7.92
N LEU A 542 -18.70 -1.50 6.76
CA LEU A 542 -18.55 -2.93 6.51
C LEU A 542 -17.16 -3.41 6.94
N MET A 543 -17.11 -4.42 7.79
CA MET A 543 -15.88 -5.05 8.26
C MET A 543 -15.84 -6.52 7.86
N PRO A 544 -14.72 -6.98 7.24
CA PRO A 544 -14.56 -8.40 6.95
C PRO A 544 -14.38 -9.21 8.24
N THR A 545 -15.28 -10.15 8.49
CA THR A 545 -15.31 -11.01 9.66
C THR A 545 -15.20 -12.47 9.24
N MET A 546 -14.18 -13.18 9.76
CA MET A 546 -14.03 -14.62 9.52
C MET A 546 -15.12 -15.39 10.23
N VAL A 547 -15.75 -16.29 9.48
CA VAL A 547 -16.83 -17.17 9.95
C VAL A 547 -16.61 -18.59 9.46
N LYS A 548 -17.38 -19.54 9.96
CA LYS A 548 -17.35 -20.92 9.43
C LYS A 548 -17.71 -20.90 7.93
N GLY A 549 -16.85 -21.50 7.12
CA GLY A 549 -16.98 -21.59 5.67
C GLY A 549 -16.28 -20.50 4.89
N GLY A 550 -15.93 -19.32 5.50
CA GLY A 550 -15.24 -18.24 4.80
C GLY A 550 -15.22 -16.92 5.56
N ILE A 551 -15.61 -15.85 4.87
CA ILE A 551 -15.60 -14.47 5.37
C ILE A 551 -16.89 -13.76 4.97
N ILE A 552 -17.43 -12.94 5.85
CA ILE A 552 -18.58 -12.08 5.54
C ILE A 552 -18.26 -10.61 5.83
N LEU A 553 -19.07 -9.71 5.29
CA LEU A 553 -19.01 -8.29 5.62
C LEU A 553 -20.07 -8.00 6.69
N THR A 554 -19.63 -7.68 7.90
CA THR A 554 -20.51 -7.31 9.03
C THR A 554 -20.65 -5.82 9.15
N LYS A 555 -21.86 -5.33 9.45
CA LYS A 555 -22.09 -3.91 9.72
C LYS A 555 -21.54 -3.52 11.08
N THR A 556 -20.71 -2.50 11.11
CA THR A 556 -20.13 -1.95 12.34
C THR A 556 -20.22 -0.43 12.33
N SER A 557 -20.05 0.19 13.49
CA SER A 557 -19.96 1.64 13.60
C SER A 557 -18.58 2.10 13.16
N PHE A 558 -18.53 3.25 12.49
CA PHE A 558 -17.31 4.00 12.25
C PHE A 558 -17.13 5.05 13.36
N GLU A 559 -15.92 5.23 13.85
CA GLU A 559 -15.62 6.22 14.88
C GLU A 559 -14.25 6.87 14.60
N ILE A 560 -14.20 8.20 14.69
CA ILE A 560 -12.93 8.95 14.73
C ILE A 560 -12.40 8.81 16.16
N ARG A 561 -11.52 7.82 16.39
CA ARG A 561 -11.03 7.51 17.74
C ARG A 561 -10.15 8.62 18.27
N VAL A 562 -10.37 8.93 19.53
CA VAL A 562 -9.49 9.70 20.39
C VAL A 562 -8.22 8.88 20.65
N ARG A 563 -7.14 9.55 20.95
CA ARG A 563 -5.78 9.03 21.10
C ARG A 563 -5.62 8.09 22.28
N GLY A 564 -4.77 7.10 22.11
CA GLY A 564 -4.03 6.46 23.19
C GLY A 564 -4.78 5.46 24.06
N GLU A 565 -5.90 4.91 23.59
CA GLU A 565 -6.50 3.70 24.19
C GLU A 565 -6.36 2.49 23.27
#